data_4d5d3a04990bbf8f23c1b7008b738de5
#
_entry.id   4d5d3a04990bbf8f23c1b7008b738de5
#
_cell.length_a   1.000
_cell.length_b   1.000
_cell.length_c   1.000
_cell.angle_alpha   90.00
_cell.angle_beta   90.00
_cell.angle_gamma   90.00
#
_symmetry.space_group_name_H-M   'P 1'
#
loop_
_entity.id
_entity.type
_entity.pdbx_description
1 polymer ?
#
loop_
_entity_poly.entity_id
_entity_poly.type
_entity_poly.pdbx_seq_one_letter_code
_entity_poly.pdbx_strand_id
1 'polypeptide(L)'
;MKITKTLDVPRQFIFDKITESSLYDIKQNTGKTPKISSLTGFEYQKNFGKNQSGKITFDEVTEPSIYAFTTKTNRNTFKTRWELHRIDDQSTDVVIAEESKSSGMVQNINDTVMAFMFGKLKKRQMLAILDEISKAYNGR
;
A
#
# COMPACT_ATOMS: atom_id res chain seq x y z
N MET A 1 0.60 12.04 -7.28
CA MET A 1 2.04 11.81 -7.08
C MET A 1 2.46 10.53 -7.79
N LYS A 2 3.60 10.55 -8.43
CA LYS A 2 4.14 9.35 -9.07
C LYS A 2 5.62 9.24 -8.72
N ILE A 3 6.02 8.04 -8.29
CA ILE A 3 7.41 7.73 -7.92
C ILE A 3 7.86 6.53 -8.73
N THR A 4 9.07 6.60 -9.29
CA THR A 4 9.73 5.47 -9.91
C THR A 4 11.09 5.30 -9.27
N LYS A 5 11.37 4.10 -8.78
CA LYS A 5 12.66 3.78 -8.15
C LYS A 5 13.08 2.35 -8.45
N THR A 6 14.34 2.18 -8.77
CA THR A 6 14.94 0.86 -8.94
C THR A 6 15.45 0.35 -7.59
N LEU A 7 15.08 -0.86 -7.22
CA LEU A 7 15.58 -1.53 -6.02
C LEU A 7 16.34 -2.79 -6.41
N ASP A 8 17.44 -3.07 -5.73
CA ASP A 8 18.22 -4.30 -5.88
C ASP A 8 17.58 -5.42 -5.03
N VAL A 9 16.31 -5.67 -5.29
CA VAL A 9 15.47 -6.62 -4.55
C VAL A 9 14.55 -7.32 -5.55
N PRO A 10 14.37 -8.65 -5.44
CA PRO A 10 13.39 -9.36 -6.28
C PRO A 10 11.98 -8.83 -6.04
N ARG A 11 11.20 -8.70 -7.11
CA ARG A 11 9.84 -8.17 -6.98
C ARG A 11 8.93 -9.02 -6.09
N GLN A 12 9.16 -10.32 -6.02
CA GLN A 12 8.38 -11.20 -5.15
C GLN A 12 8.57 -10.81 -3.68
N PHE A 13 9.78 -10.46 -3.27
CA PHE A 13 10.05 -10.01 -1.90
C PHE A 13 9.31 -8.70 -1.60
N ILE A 14 9.34 -7.75 -2.54
CA ILE A 14 8.64 -6.48 -2.38
C ILE A 14 7.13 -6.73 -2.27
N PHE A 15 6.60 -7.53 -3.18
CA PHE A 15 5.18 -7.87 -3.20
C PHE A 15 4.74 -8.53 -1.88
N ASP A 16 5.54 -9.48 -1.38
CA ASP A 16 5.25 -10.15 -0.12
C ASP A 16 5.21 -9.17 1.05
N LYS A 17 6.14 -8.22 1.10
CA LYS A 17 6.18 -7.24 2.19
C LYS A 17 4.95 -6.32 2.18
N ILE A 18 4.55 -5.80 1.03
CA ILE A 18 3.39 -4.92 0.97
C ILE A 18 2.09 -5.68 1.22
N THR A 19 1.97 -6.92 0.74
CA THR A 19 0.77 -7.72 0.98
C THR A 19 0.68 -8.25 2.41
N GLU A 20 1.80 -8.59 3.05
CA GLU A 20 1.83 -8.95 4.47
C GLU A 20 1.25 -7.84 5.34
N SER A 21 1.62 -6.60 5.07
CA SER A 21 1.09 -5.43 5.80
C SER A 21 -0.42 -5.32 5.64
N SER A 22 -0.92 -5.54 4.43
CA SER A 22 -2.36 -5.49 4.15
C SER A 22 -3.11 -6.63 4.84
N LEU A 23 -2.57 -7.84 4.79
CA LEU A 23 -3.21 -8.99 5.45
C LEU A 23 -3.25 -8.82 6.96
N TYR A 24 -2.20 -8.28 7.55
CA TYR A 24 -2.18 -7.95 8.97
C TYR A 24 -3.30 -6.97 9.31
N ASP A 25 -3.41 -5.90 8.54
CA ASP A 25 -4.44 -4.87 8.77
C ASP A 25 -5.85 -5.43 8.63
N ILE A 26 -6.09 -6.26 7.62
CA ILE A 26 -7.39 -6.93 7.43
C ILE A 26 -7.73 -7.78 8.64
N LYS A 27 -6.78 -8.55 9.13
CA LYS A 27 -6.99 -9.42 10.29
C LYS A 27 -7.31 -8.61 11.55
N GLN A 28 -6.60 -7.51 11.76
CA GLN A 28 -6.84 -6.64 12.93
C GLN A 28 -8.22 -5.99 12.89
N ASN A 29 -8.73 -5.67 11.71
CA ASN A 29 -10.01 -4.97 11.58
C ASN A 29 -11.20 -5.90 11.38
N THR A 30 -11.02 -7.10 10.86
CA THR A 30 -12.12 -8.00 10.50
C THR A 30 -12.03 -9.40 11.11
N GLY A 31 -10.85 -9.80 11.58
CA GLY A 31 -10.60 -11.19 12.00
C GLY A 31 -10.40 -12.15 10.84
N LYS A 32 -10.50 -11.68 9.60
CA LYS A 32 -10.39 -12.53 8.40
C LYS A 32 -8.96 -12.57 7.88
N THR A 33 -8.61 -13.67 7.21
CA THR A 33 -7.31 -13.86 6.57
C THR A 33 -7.51 -14.34 5.14
N PRO A 34 -7.88 -13.44 4.21
CA PRO A 34 -8.11 -13.84 2.82
C PRO A 34 -6.80 -14.29 2.16
N LYS A 35 -6.93 -15.13 1.16
CA LYS A 35 -5.79 -15.53 0.33
C LYS A 35 -5.42 -14.40 -0.62
N ILE A 36 -4.14 -14.29 -0.99
CA ILE A 36 -3.67 -13.29 -1.95
C ILE A 36 -4.47 -13.39 -3.26
N SER A 37 -4.73 -14.60 -3.74
CA SER A 37 -5.49 -14.83 -4.97
C SER A 37 -6.95 -14.36 -4.90
N SER A 38 -7.44 -14.08 -3.71
CA SER A 38 -8.82 -13.59 -3.49
C SER A 38 -8.87 -12.13 -3.09
N LEU A 39 -7.74 -11.42 -3.10
CA LEU A 39 -7.72 -10.03 -2.67
C LEU A 39 -8.37 -9.08 -3.67
N THR A 40 -8.25 -9.30 -4.97
CA THR A 40 -8.90 -8.43 -5.95
C THR A 40 -10.40 -8.40 -5.70
N GLY A 41 -10.94 -7.22 -5.49
CA GLY A 41 -12.34 -7.02 -5.15
C GLY A 41 -12.68 -7.13 -3.67
N PHE A 42 -11.73 -7.53 -2.83
CA PHE A 42 -11.95 -7.61 -1.39
C PHE A 42 -12.08 -6.21 -0.79
N GLU A 43 -13.07 -6.05 0.11
CA GLU A 43 -13.33 -4.78 0.77
C GLU A 43 -13.43 -4.98 2.27
N TYR A 44 -12.97 -4.00 3.03
CA TYR A 44 -13.20 -4.02 4.48
C TYR A 44 -13.29 -2.61 5.04
N GLN A 45 -13.97 -2.50 6.18
CA GLN A 45 -14.10 -1.25 6.90
C GLN A 45 -12.96 -1.11 7.88
N LYS A 46 -12.46 0.10 8.00
CA LYS A 46 -11.38 0.41 8.91
C LYS A 46 -11.68 1.69 9.69
N ASN A 47 -11.37 1.66 10.97
CA ASN A 47 -11.45 2.83 11.81
C ASN A 47 -10.07 3.51 11.84
N PHE A 48 -10.01 4.75 11.39
CA PHE A 48 -8.77 5.52 11.28
C PHE A 48 -8.50 6.41 12.49
N GLY A 49 -9.28 6.27 13.56
CA GLY A 49 -9.16 7.08 14.77
C GLY A 49 -10.49 7.71 15.14
N LYS A 50 -10.45 8.76 15.96
CA LYS A 50 -11.66 9.40 16.47
C LYS A 50 -12.58 9.84 15.34
N ASN A 51 -13.77 9.21 15.29
CA ASN A 51 -14.85 9.56 14.35
C ASN A 51 -14.45 9.51 12.88
N GLN A 52 -13.39 8.78 12.54
CA GLN A 52 -13.00 8.58 11.15
C GLN A 52 -13.01 7.12 10.81
N SER A 53 -13.87 6.76 9.89
CA SER A 53 -13.92 5.42 9.33
C SER A 53 -13.88 5.50 7.82
N GLY A 54 -13.46 4.43 7.21
CA GLY A 54 -13.40 4.36 5.76
C GLY A 54 -13.46 2.94 5.28
N LYS A 55 -13.57 2.80 3.98
CA LYS A 55 -13.60 1.52 3.31
C LYS A 55 -12.35 1.39 2.43
N ILE A 56 -11.68 0.26 2.54
CA ILE A 56 -10.56 -0.07 1.69
C ILE A 56 -11.02 -1.16 0.73
N THR A 57 -10.81 -0.92 -0.56
CA THR A 57 -11.14 -1.84 -1.64
C THR A 57 -9.87 -2.16 -2.41
N PHE A 58 -9.56 -3.44 -2.57
CA PHE A 58 -8.44 -3.84 -3.41
C PHE A 58 -8.90 -3.91 -4.86
N ASP A 59 -8.45 -2.95 -5.65
CA ASP A 59 -8.87 -2.81 -7.04
C ASP A 59 -8.23 -3.87 -7.93
N GLU A 60 -6.94 -4.14 -7.71
CA GLU A 60 -6.22 -5.15 -8.45
C GLU A 60 -5.03 -5.64 -7.65
N VAL A 61 -4.97 -6.93 -7.39
CA VAL A 61 -3.83 -7.59 -6.76
C VAL A 61 -3.43 -8.77 -7.63
N THR A 62 -2.35 -8.59 -8.37
CA THR A 62 -1.83 -9.60 -9.30
C THR A 62 -0.40 -9.92 -8.91
N GLU A 63 -0.20 -11.06 -8.28
CA GLU A 63 1.11 -11.49 -7.80
C GLU A 63 2.04 -11.84 -8.96
N PRO A 64 3.28 -11.36 -8.96
CA PRO A 64 3.94 -10.45 -8.01
C PRO A 64 4.08 -9.03 -8.55
N SER A 65 3.22 -8.58 -9.45
CA SER A 65 3.46 -7.40 -10.28
C SER A 65 2.59 -6.19 -9.97
N ILE A 66 1.37 -6.37 -9.49
CA ILE A 66 0.43 -5.26 -9.31
C ILE A 66 -0.23 -5.33 -7.94
N TYR A 67 -0.27 -4.18 -7.27
CA TYR A 67 -0.96 -4.01 -6.01
C TYR A 67 -1.62 -2.64 -6.02
N ALA A 68 -2.95 -2.64 -6.11
CA ALA A 68 -3.71 -1.40 -6.23
C ALA A 68 -4.92 -1.44 -5.29
N PHE A 69 -5.13 -0.34 -4.58
CA PHE A 69 -6.26 -0.23 -3.68
C PHE A 69 -6.80 1.20 -3.64
N THR A 70 -8.06 1.31 -3.21
CA THR A 70 -8.75 2.59 -3.01
C THR A 70 -9.18 2.68 -1.55
N THR A 71 -8.87 3.79 -0.93
CA THR A 71 -9.35 4.13 0.42
C THR A 71 -10.39 5.23 0.28
N LYS A 72 -11.60 4.99 0.80
CA LYS A 72 -12.69 5.94 0.70
C LYS A 72 -13.24 6.27 2.09
N THR A 73 -13.20 7.57 2.41
CA THR A 73 -13.81 8.11 3.61
C THR A 73 -14.98 9.02 3.21
N ASN A 74 -15.66 9.63 4.18
CA ASN A 74 -16.77 10.55 3.89
C ASN A 74 -16.35 11.75 3.04
N ARG A 75 -15.06 12.16 3.14
CA ARG A 75 -14.58 13.39 2.51
C ARG A 75 -13.53 13.16 1.45
N ASN A 76 -12.89 11.99 1.45
CA ASN A 76 -11.70 11.78 0.65
C ASN A 76 -11.74 10.44 -0.06
N THR A 77 -11.17 10.41 -1.25
CA THR A 77 -10.92 9.17 -1.98
C THR A 77 -9.46 9.16 -2.39
N PHE A 78 -8.73 8.12 -2.01
CA PHE A 78 -7.31 7.94 -2.32
C PHE A 78 -7.15 6.66 -3.11
N LYS A 79 -6.53 6.76 -4.27
CA LYS A 79 -6.21 5.60 -5.11
C LYS A 79 -4.70 5.43 -5.15
N THR A 80 -4.23 4.24 -4.85
CA THR A 80 -2.81 3.90 -4.84
C THR A 80 -2.59 2.69 -5.72
N ARG A 81 -1.60 2.78 -6.61
CA ARG A 81 -1.25 1.67 -7.49
C ARG A 81 0.26 1.49 -7.47
N TRP A 82 0.67 0.27 -7.14
CA TRP A 82 2.06 -0.17 -7.22
C TRP A 82 2.20 -1.11 -8.41
N GLU A 83 3.22 -0.86 -9.22
CA GLU A 83 3.62 -1.75 -10.31
C GLU A 83 5.06 -2.16 -10.06
N LEU A 84 5.30 -3.47 -10.06
CA LEU A 84 6.62 -4.05 -9.82
C LEU A 84 7.11 -4.68 -11.11
N HIS A 85 7.99 -3.96 -11.81
CA HIS A 85 8.51 -4.39 -13.09
C HIS A 85 9.85 -5.10 -12.91
N ARG A 86 9.88 -6.37 -13.25
CA ARG A 86 11.09 -7.17 -13.12
C ARG A 86 12.14 -6.68 -14.10
N ILE A 87 13.33 -6.33 -13.58
CA ILE A 87 14.52 -6.07 -14.41
C ILE A 87 15.28 -7.37 -14.60
N ASP A 88 15.60 -8.04 -13.49
CA ASP A 88 16.22 -9.36 -13.46
C ASP A 88 15.80 -10.07 -12.16
N ASP A 89 16.46 -11.19 -11.83
CA ASP A 89 16.10 -11.99 -10.66
C ASP A 89 16.38 -11.27 -9.33
N GLN A 90 17.15 -10.18 -9.34
CA GLN A 90 17.56 -9.46 -8.14
C GLN A 90 17.22 -7.98 -8.17
N SER A 91 16.53 -7.52 -9.20
CA SER A 91 16.27 -6.08 -9.37
C SER A 91 14.87 -5.83 -9.88
N THR A 92 14.26 -4.75 -9.38
CA THR A 92 12.89 -4.38 -9.72
C THR A 92 12.78 -2.87 -9.90
N ASP A 93 12.09 -2.45 -10.95
CA ASP A 93 11.63 -1.06 -11.07
C ASP A 93 10.27 -0.97 -10.38
N VAL A 94 10.20 -0.16 -9.33
CA VAL A 94 8.98 0.07 -8.58
C VAL A 94 8.37 1.39 -9.05
N VAL A 95 7.12 1.33 -9.50
CA VAL A 95 6.34 2.51 -9.89
C VAL A 95 5.16 2.62 -8.93
N ILE A 96 5.05 3.76 -8.25
CA ILE A 96 3.94 4.02 -7.33
C ILE A 96 3.22 5.28 -7.81
N ALA A 97 1.93 5.14 -8.10
CA ALA A 97 1.09 6.26 -8.48
C ALA A 97 0.00 6.45 -7.43
N GLU A 98 -0.18 7.68 -6.99
CA GLU A 98 -1.22 8.03 -6.03
C GLU A 98 -2.04 9.18 -6.55
N GLU A 99 -3.37 9.02 -6.47
CA GLU A 99 -4.33 10.06 -6.80
C GLU A 99 -5.21 10.30 -5.58
N SER A 100 -5.54 11.56 -5.34
CA SER A 100 -6.45 11.89 -4.25
C SER A 100 -7.50 12.89 -4.71
N LYS A 101 -8.73 12.67 -4.26
CA LYS A 101 -9.82 13.63 -4.37
C LYS A 101 -10.30 13.90 -2.96
N SER A 102 -10.21 15.15 -2.53
CA SER A 102 -10.63 15.50 -1.18
C SER A 102 -11.59 16.67 -1.20
N SER A 103 -12.63 16.58 -0.37
CA SER A 103 -13.54 17.66 -0.06
C SER A 103 -13.24 18.25 1.32
N GLY A 104 -12.10 17.89 1.92
CA GLY A 104 -11.65 18.40 3.19
C GLY A 104 -10.26 17.87 3.53
N MET A 105 -9.64 18.44 4.58
CA MET A 105 -8.32 18.03 5.01
C MET A 105 -8.41 16.84 5.95
N VAL A 106 -7.61 15.82 5.69
CA VAL A 106 -7.35 14.75 6.66
C VAL A 106 -6.28 15.28 7.60
N GLN A 107 -6.63 15.46 8.87
CA GLN A 107 -5.71 16.01 9.86
C GLN A 107 -5.09 14.91 10.72
N ASN A 108 -3.84 15.14 11.14
CA ASN A 108 -3.17 14.41 12.21
C ASN A 108 -3.06 12.90 12.01
N ILE A 109 -2.57 12.48 10.85
CA ILE A 109 -2.23 11.09 10.64
C ILE A 109 -0.80 10.89 11.16
N ASN A 110 -0.69 10.35 12.37
CA ASN A 110 0.60 10.10 13.03
C ASN A 110 1.11 8.67 12.81
N ASP A 111 0.26 7.79 12.30
CA ASP A 111 0.61 6.39 12.08
C ASP A 111 1.06 6.22 10.63
N THR A 112 2.28 5.69 10.44
CA THR A 112 2.86 5.47 9.12
C THR A 112 2.00 4.53 8.26
N VAL A 113 1.44 3.48 8.86
CA VAL A 113 0.56 2.54 8.14
C VAL A 113 -0.70 3.25 7.68
N MET A 114 -1.30 4.05 8.55
CA MET A 114 -2.50 4.83 8.21
C MET A 114 -2.19 5.87 7.14
N ALA A 115 -1.06 6.57 7.24
CA ALA A 115 -0.64 7.52 6.24
C ALA A 115 -0.44 6.85 4.88
N PHE A 116 0.13 5.66 4.86
CA PHE A 116 0.30 4.84 3.66
C PHE A 116 -1.07 4.48 3.05
N MET A 117 -2.01 4.01 3.88
CA MET A 117 -3.34 3.60 3.42
C MET A 117 -4.20 4.79 2.96
N PHE A 118 -3.91 6.00 3.44
CA PHE A 118 -4.59 7.22 3.00
C PHE A 118 -3.95 7.86 1.76
N GLY A 119 -2.81 7.34 1.29
CA GLY A 119 -2.08 7.99 0.21
C GLY A 119 -1.55 9.38 0.59
N LYS A 120 -1.35 9.63 1.88
CA LYS A 120 -0.87 10.92 2.39
C LYS A 120 0.63 11.00 2.53
N LEU A 121 1.34 9.92 2.22
CA LEU A 121 2.79 9.91 2.29
C LEU A 121 3.37 10.83 1.23
N LYS A 122 4.25 11.71 1.65
CA LYS A 122 5.04 12.53 0.73
C LYS A 122 6.05 11.63 0.03
N LYS A 123 6.53 12.08 -1.13
CA LYS A 123 7.53 11.35 -1.90
C LYS A 123 8.70 10.89 -1.03
N ARG A 124 9.20 11.76 -0.15
CA ARG A 124 10.31 11.45 0.76
C ARG A 124 9.98 10.28 1.68
N GLN A 125 8.77 10.24 2.24
CA GLN A 125 8.33 9.16 3.13
C GLN A 125 8.18 7.85 2.37
N MET A 126 7.67 7.89 1.15
CA MET A 126 7.53 6.70 0.31
C MET A 126 8.89 6.12 -0.06
N LEU A 127 9.85 6.98 -0.39
CA LEU A 127 11.22 6.54 -0.67
C LEU A 127 11.86 5.90 0.56
N ALA A 128 11.56 6.40 1.76
CA ALA A 128 12.05 5.80 3.00
C ALA A 128 11.47 4.39 3.21
N ILE A 129 10.21 4.18 2.88
CA ILE A 129 9.58 2.84 2.94
C ILE A 129 10.29 1.88 1.99
N LEU A 130 10.55 2.32 0.76
CA LEU A 130 11.25 1.51 -0.22
C LEU A 130 12.67 1.15 0.26
N ASP A 131 13.36 2.11 0.89
CA ASP A 131 14.68 1.88 1.46
C ASP A 131 14.63 0.83 2.58
N GLU A 132 13.62 0.88 3.45
CA GLU A 132 13.44 -0.12 4.51
C GLU A 132 13.18 -1.51 3.94
N ILE A 133 12.41 -1.62 2.87
CA ILE A 133 12.18 -2.91 2.20
C ILE A 133 13.50 -3.45 1.65
N SER A 134 14.29 -2.59 1.02
CA SER A 134 15.60 -2.97 0.49
C SER A 134 16.55 -3.46 1.58
N LYS A 135 16.60 -2.74 2.71
CA LYS A 135 17.43 -3.12 3.85
C LYS A 135 16.97 -4.46 4.46
N ALA A 136 15.67 -4.68 4.55
CA ALA A 136 15.13 -5.94 5.09
C ALA A 136 15.57 -7.13 4.26
N TYR A 137 15.69 -6.98 2.95
CA TYR A 137 16.18 -8.04 2.07
C TYR A 137 17.67 -8.28 2.28
N ASN A 138 18.46 -7.20 2.32
CA ASN A 138 19.91 -7.28 2.44
C ASN A 138 20.38 -7.65 3.85
N GLY A 139 19.54 -7.51 4.85
CA GLY A 139 19.84 -7.83 6.24
C GLY A 139 19.66 -9.28 6.64
N ARG A 140 19.50 -10.17 5.68
CA ARG A 140 19.34 -11.61 5.94
C ARG A 140 20.65 -12.27 6.38
#